data_9af800e27fe8dfbd060bfa0d7ac0b750
#
_entry.id   9af800e27fe8dfbd060bfa0d7ac0b750
#
_cell.length_a   1.000
_cell.length_b   1.000
_cell.length_c   1.000
_cell.angle_alpha   90.00
_cell.angle_beta   90.00
_cell.angle_gamma   90.00
#
_symmetry.space_group_name_H-M   'P 1'
#
loop_
_entity.id
_entity.type
_entity.pdbx_description
1 polymer ?
#
loop_
_entity_poly.entity_id
_entity_poly.type
_entity_poly.pdbx_seq_one_letter_code
_entity_poly.pdbx_strand_id
1 'polypeptide(L)'
;TATGGDLLSLLDAWLAANVPQILASRAYRHSGALLITFDESEGGDTRGCCGNSAGGKIFTTVLSRAVAHPGTHTSVPYSHSSVLRTIEDAFGLDCLGHACDPSTQPFGTDAWPVRTHHRRRASHL
;
A
#
# COMPACT_ATOMS: atom_id res chain seq x y z
N THR A 1 -18.32 24.02 -10.75
CA THR A 1 -17.77 23.30 -9.59
C THR A 1 -18.34 21.90 -9.61
N ALA A 2 -17.49 20.89 -9.84
CA ALA A 2 -17.90 19.48 -9.79
C ALA A 2 -18.41 19.14 -8.39
N THR A 3 -19.53 18.42 -8.31
CA THR A 3 -20.03 17.87 -7.05
C THR A 3 -19.23 16.60 -6.69
N GLY A 4 -19.20 16.21 -5.42
CA GLY A 4 -18.44 15.03 -5.00
C GLY A 4 -18.78 13.74 -5.78
N GLY A 5 -20.02 13.60 -6.26
CA GLY A 5 -20.42 12.49 -7.14
C GLY A 5 -19.72 12.51 -8.50
N ASP A 6 -19.49 13.68 -9.06
CA ASP A 6 -18.79 13.83 -10.34
C ASP A 6 -17.32 13.46 -10.22
N LEU A 7 -16.68 13.80 -9.08
CA LEU A 7 -15.28 13.47 -8.83
C LEU A 7 -15.06 11.96 -8.66
N LEU A 8 -15.93 11.27 -7.94
CA LEU A 8 -15.87 9.81 -7.82
C LEU A 8 -16.08 9.11 -9.15
N SER A 9 -17.02 9.60 -9.97
CA SER A 9 -17.25 9.04 -11.30
C SER A 9 -16.05 9.25 -12.23
N LEU A 10 -15.37 10.40 -12.13
CA LEU A 10 -14.14 10.67 -12.87
C LEU A 10 -13.00 9.76 -12.43
N LEU A 11 -12.85 9.55 -11.12
CA LEU A 11 -11.85 8.62 -10.57
C LEU A 11 -12.12 7.19 -11.03
N ASP A 12 -13.36 6.73 -10.95
CA ASP A 12 -13.76 5.40 -11.39
C ASP A 12 -13.46 5.18 -12.88
N ALA A 13 -13.84 6.16 -13.72
CA ALA A 13 -13.55 6.10 -15.16
C ALA A 13 -12.05 6.09 -15.45
N TRP A 14 -11.26 6.86 -14.70
CA TRP A 14 -9.81 6.88 -14.85
C TRP A 14 -9.20 5.53 -14.43
N LEU A 15 -9.62 4.98 -13.29
CA LEU A 15 -9.16 3.67 -12.82
C LEU A 15 -9.54 2.57 -13.82
N ALA A 16 -10.77 2.57 -14.33
CA ALA A 16 -11.23 1.61 -15.32
C ALA A 16 -10.41 1.64 -16.62
N ALA A 17 -9.97 2.82 -17.04
CA ALA A 17 -9.14 2.97 -18.24
C ALA A 17 -7.67 2.58 -18.03
N ASN A 18 -7.10 2.85 -16.86
CA ASN A 18 -5.65 2.78 -16.64
C ASN A 18 -5.21 1.51 -15.88
N VAL A 19 -5.97 1.07 -14.89
CA VAL A 19 -5.59 -0.10 -14.07
C VAL A 19 -5.41 -1.37 -14.93
N PRO A 20 -6.29 -1.72 -15.89
CA PRO A 20 -6.09 -2.89 -16.72
C PRO A 20 -4.76 -2.88 -17.49
N GLN A 21 -4.32 -1.71 -17.95
CA GLN A 21 -3.05 -1.56 -18.67
C GLN A 21 -1.86 -1.83 -17.75
N ILE A 22 -1.90 -1.33 -16.50
CA ILE A 22 -0.87 -1.59 -15.49
C ILE A 22 -0.83 -3.09 -15.16
N LEU A 23 -1.98 -3.72 -14.92
CA LEU A 23 -2.08 -5.15 -14.61
C LEU A 23 -1.63 -6.04 -15.78
N ALA A 24 -1.76 -5.57 -17.02
CA ALA A 24 -1.27 -6.27 -18.21
C ALA A 24 0.24 -6.09 -18.43
N SER A 25 0.89 -5.18 -17.73
CA SER A 25 2.31 -4.90 -17.90
C SER A 25 3.19 -6.09 -17.50
N ARG A 26 4.37 -6.20 -18.12
CA ARG A 26 5.34 -7.23 -17.77
C ARG A 26 5.80 -7.11 -16.32
N ALA A 27 6.01 -5.89 -15.84
CA ALA A 27 6.45 -5.62 -14.47
C ALA A 27 5.45 -6.17 -13.45
N TYR A 28 4.16 -5.86 -13.60
CA TYR A 28 3.13 -6.38 -12.71
C TYR A 28 3.02 -7.91 -12.78
N ARG A 29 3.00 -8.46 -13.98
CA ARG A 29 2.85 -9.92 -14.18
C ARG A 29 4.03 -10.74 -13.65
N HIS A 30 5.21 -10.16 -13.57
CA HIS A 30 6.40 -10.86 -13.09
C HIS A 30 6.44 -10.93 -11.56
N SER A 31 6.37 -9.80 -10.88
CA SER A 31 6.40 -9.72 -9.41
C SER A 31 5.92 -8.37 -8.87
N GLY A 32 5.18 -7.61 -9.67
CA GLY A 32 4.74 -6.29 -9.29
C GLY A 32 3.57 -6.29 -8.32
N ALA A 33 3.44 -5.16 -7.64
CA ALA A 33 2.26 -4.81 -6.88
C ALA A 33 1.81 -3.40 -7.28
N LEU A 34 0.50 -3.19 -7.31
CA LEU A 34 -0.12 -1.90 -7.50
C LEU A 34 -0.83 -1.53 -6.20
N LEU A 35 -0.45 -0.40 -5.63
CA LEU A 35 -1.14 0.20 -4.51
C LEU A 35 -1.97 1.37 -5.01
N ILE A 36 -3.23 1.42 -4.61
CA ILE A 36 -4.14 2.54 -4.86
C ILE A 36 -4.56 3.04 -3.48
N THR A 37 -4.30 4.30 -3.20
CA THR A 37 -4.57 4.90 -1.90
C THR A 37 -4.96 6.37 -2.06
N PHE A 38 -5.64 6.91 -1.07
CA PHE A 38 -5.92 8.34 -0.96
C PHE A 38 -4.88 9.00 -0.05
N ASP A 39 -4.67 10.28 -0.23
CA ASP A 39 -3.78 11.10 0.60
C ASP A 39 -4.39 11.37 1.97
N GLU A 40 -5.66 11.77 2.02
CA GLU A 40 -6.40 12.05 3.25
C GLU A 40 -7.90 11.80 3.05
N SER A 41 -8.67 11.83 4.14
CA SER A 41 -10.12 11.78 4.08
C SER A 41 -10.72 13.17 3.88
N GLU A 42 -11.92 13.22 3.32
CA GLU A 42 -12.69 14.45 3.21
C GLU A 42 -13.38 14.83 4.54
N GLY A 43 -13.85 16.08 4.63
CA GLY A 43 -14.78 16.53 5.67
C GLY A 43 -14.16 16.83 7.03
N GLY A 44 -12.85 17.08 7.10
CA GLY A 44 -12.20 17.49 8.35
C GLY A 44 -12.03 16.35 9.36
N ASP A 45 -12.08 15.10 8.94
CA ASP A 45 -11.72 13.96 9.79
C ASP A 45 -10.22 13.99 10.07
N THR A 46 -9.85 14.32 11.30
CA THR A 46 -8.46 14.40 11.75
C THR A 46 -8.03 13.17 12.56
N ARG A 47 -8.88 12.16 12.66
CA ARG A 47 -8.52 10.91 13.34
C ARG A 47 -7.29 10.30 12.69
N GLY A 48 -6.45 9.71 13.48
CA GLY A 48 -5.26 9.01 13.01
C GLY A 48 -5.03 7.73 13.79
N CYS A 49 -4.05 6.97 13.36
CA CYS A 49 -3.53 5.81 14.06
C CYS A 49 -2.01 5.84 14.08
N CYS A 50 -1.41 4.90 14.76
CA CYS A 50 -0.03 4.51 14.49
C CYS A 50 0.98 5.66 14.64
N GLY A 51 1.02 6.28 15.82
CA GLY A 51 1.95 7.36 16.14
C GLY A 51 1.46 8.73 15.68
N ASN A 52 2.17 9.36 14.74
CA ASN A 52 1.89 10.73 14.30
C ASN A 52 0.92 10.84 13.12
N SER A 53 0.28 9.76 12.72
CA SER A 53 -0.66 9.78 11.60
C SER A 53 -1.90 10.62 11.95
N ALA A 54 -2.33 11.43 11.00
CA ALA A 54 -3.55 12.22 11.04
C ALA A 54 -4.17 12.25 9.63
N GLY A 55 -5.28 12.95 9.44
CA GLY A 55 -5.91 13.08 8.11
C GLY A 55 -7.07 12.13 7.86
N GLY A 56 -7.53 11.42 8.91
CA GLY A 56 -8.71 10.57 8.86
C GLY A 56 -8.48 9.18 8.27
N LYS A 57 -9.57 8.45 8.15
CA LYS A 57 -9.55 7.09 7.62
C LYS A 57 -9.70 7.11 6.09
N ILE A 58 -8.72 6.57 5.42
CA ILE A 58 -8.69 6.44 3.95
C ILE A 58 -8.85 4.99 3.51
N PHE A 59 -9.20 4.83 2.24
CA PHE A 59 -9.19 3.54 1.56
C PHE A 59 -7.81 3.29 0.94
N THR A 60 -7.32 2.07 1.10
CA THR A 60 -6.11 1.60 0.42
C THR A 60 -6.34 0.18 -0.08
N THR A 61 -5.98 -0.10 -1.31
CA THR A 61 -6.01 -1.45 -1.86
C THR A 61 -4.67 -1.85 -2.44
N VAL A 62 -4.35 -3.12 -2.30
CA VAL A 62 -3.14 -3.74 -2.86
C VAL A 62 -3.56 -4.80 -3.86
N LEU A 63 -3.11 -4.65 -5.08
CA LEU A 63 -3.28 -5.62 -6.15
C LEU A 63 -1.92 -6.26 -6.45
N SER A 64 -1.84 -7.56 -6.30
CA SER A 64 -0.65 -8.35 -6.68
C SER A 64 -1.05 -9.79 -6.93
N ARG A 65 -0.37 -10.44 -7.87
CA ARG A 65 -0.54 -11.88 -8.12
C ARG A 65 -0.02 -12.77 -6.99
N ALA A 66 0.74 -12.19 -6.08
CA ALA A 66 1.34 -12.89 -4.94
C ALA A 66 0.56 -12.69 -3.63
N VAL A 67 -0.55 -11.95 -3.64
CA VAL A 67 -1.42 -11.80 -2.46
C VAL A 67 -1.98 -13.16 -2.06
N ALA A 68 -1.76 -13.54 -0.80
CA ALA A 68 -2.14 -14.87 -0.31
C ALA A 68 -3.66 -15.06 -0.24
N HIS A 69 -4.38 -14.00 0.08
CA HIS A 69 -5.83 -14.03 0.30
C HIS A 69 -6.52 -12.88 -0.48
N PRO A 70 -6.71 -13.01 -1.79
CA PRO A 70 -7.38 -11.98 -2.58
C PRO A 70 -8.84 -11.80 -2.13
N GLY A 71 -9.31 -10.55 -2.17
CA GLY A 71 -10.67 -10.18 -1.79
C GLY A 71 -10.90 -10.09 -0.28
N THR A 72 -9.86 -10.15 0.54
CA THR A 72 -9.95 -9.96 1.99
C THR A 72 -9.80 -8.49 2.38
N HIS A 73 -10.27 -8.19 3.58
CA HIS A 73 -10.07 -6.90 4.23
C HIS A 73 -9.29 -7.10 5.52
N THR A 74 -8.41 -6.15 5.84
CA THR A 74 -7.74 -6.12 7.14
C THR A 74 -8.32 -5.01 8.01
N SER A 75 -8.38 -5.25 9.31
CA SER A 75 -8.66 -4.25 10.33
C SER A 75 -7.41 -3.77 11.06
N VAL A 76 -6.25 -4.25 10.67
CA VAL A 76 -4.96 -3.77 11.22
C VAL A 76 -4.80 -2.30 10.86
N PRO A 77 -4.50 -1.43 11.84
CA PRO A 77 -4.32 -0.02 11.57
C PRO A 77 -2.97 0.22 10.89
N TYR A 78 -3.02 0.64 9.64
CA TYR A 78 -1.86 1.05 8.85
C TYR A 78 -1.94 2.54 8.52
N SER A 79 -0.80 3.16 8.28
CA SER A 79 -0.65 4.55 7.87
C SER A 79 0.16 4.68 6.58
N HIS A 80 0.30 5.90 6.06
CA HIS A 80 1.22 6.16 4.94
C HIS A 80 2.67 5.80 5.28
N SER A 81 3.08 5.98 6.54
CA SER A 81 4.40 5.52 7.00
C SER A 81 4.52 4.00 6.93
N SER A 82 3.43 3.26 7.15
CA SER A 82 3.39 1.80 6.95
C SER A 82 3.59 1.40 5.49
N VAL A 83 2.99 2.16 4.56
CA VAL A 83 3.21 1.97 3.10
C VAL A 83 4.67 2.20 2.76
N LEU A 84 5.24 3.33 3.21
CA LEU A 84 6.64 3.68 2.98
C LEU A 84 7.56 2.59 3.52
N ARG A 85 7.37 2.18 4.78
CA ARG A 85 8.13 1.09 5.40
C ARG A 85 8.05 -0.21 4.61
N THR A 86 6.87 -0.56 4.11
CA THR A 86 6.68 -1.77 3.30
C THR A 86 7.49 -1.72 2.01
N ILE A 87 7.54 -0.56 1.35
CA ILE A 87 8.33 -0.34 0.14
C ILE A 87 9.83 -0.42 0.45
N GLU A 88 10.27 0.24 1.51
CA GLU A 88 11.67 0.22 1.96
C GLU A 88 12.14 -1.20 2.27
N ASP A 89 11.36 -1.96 3.03
CA ASP A 89 11.65 -3.35 3.35
C ASP A 89 11.71 -4.24 2.08
N ALA A 90 10.80 -4.01 1.13
CA ALA A 90 10.74 -4.77 -0.12
C ALA A 90 11.98 -4.55 -1.01
N PHE A 91 12.57 -3.37 -0.98
CA PHE A 91 13.73 -3.01 -1.78
C PHE A 91 15.05 -2.98 -0.99
N GLY A 92 15.01 -3.21 0.33
CA GLY A 92 16.18 -3.17 1.21
C GLY A 92 16.77 -1.76 1.32
N LEU A 93 15.89 -0.76 1.39
CA LEU A 93 16.24 0.65 1.53
C LEU A 93 16.32 1.06 2.99
N ASP A 94 17.06 2.14 3.26
CA ASP A 94 17.09 2.78 4.57
C ASP A 94 15.77 3.53 4.82
N CYS A 95 15.43 3.69 6.09
CA CYS A 95 14.20 4.36 6.48
C CYS A 95 14.21 5.86 6.26
N LEU A 96 13.09 6.38 5.79
CA LEU A 96 12.81 7.80 5.66
C LEU A 96 11.68 8.24 6.60
N GLY A 97 11.80 9.45 7.14
CA GLY A 97 10.78 10.05 7.98
C GLY A 97 10.37 9.16 9.14
N HIS A 98 9.07 8.90 9.26
CA HIS A 98 8.48 8.09 10.33
C HIS A 98 8.35 6.59 10.00
N ALA A 99 8.95 6.12 8.90
CA ALA A 99 8.82 4.72 8.47
C ALA A 99 9.41 3.73 9.50
N CYS A 100 10.48 4.12 10.19
CA CYS A 100 11.11 3.28 11.23
C CYS A 100 10.73 3.64 12.67
N ASP A 101 9.75 4.49 12.87
CA ASP A 101 9.25 4.76 14.22
C ASP A 101 8.73 3.46 14.84
N PRO A 102 8.90 3.25 16.16
CA PRO A 102 8.44 2.04 16.83
C PRO A 102 6.94 1.78 16.70
N SER A 103 6.15 2.81 16.46
CA SER A 103 4.69 2.74 16.23
C SER A 103 4.31 2.42 14.78
N THR A 104 5.25 2.44 13.84
CA THR A 104 5.03 2.16 12.42
C THR A 104 5.34 0.69 12.15
N GLN A 105 4.32 -0.04 11.73
CA GLN A 105 4.48 -1.42 11.26
C GLN A 105 4.32 -1.49 9.74
N PRO A 106 5.15 -2.27 9.02
CA PRO A 106 4.93 -2.53 7.61
C PRO A 106 3.66 -3.35 7.41
N PHE A 107 3.15 -3.42 6.20
CA PHE A 107 2.07 -4.34 5.87
C PHE A 107 2.46 -5.78 6.17
N GLY A 108 1.60 -6.48 6.90
CA GLY A 108 1.75 -7.92 7.17
C GLY A 108 1.20 -8.77 6.03
N THR A 109 1.16 -10.08 6.25
CA THR A 109 0.62 -11.06 5.29
C THR A 109 -0.88 -10.90 5.03
N ASP A 110 -1.56 -10.14 5.85
CA ASP A 110 -2.96 -9.74 5.71
C ASP A 110 -3.19 -8.73 4.56
N ALA A 111 -2.16 -7.96 4.20
CA ALA A 111 -2.25 -6.90 3.20
C ALA A 111 -1.14 -6.95 2.13
N TRP A 112 -0.03 -7.64 2.39
CA TRP A 112 1.14 -7.65 1.51
C TRP A 112 1.72 -9.07 1.34
N PRO A 113 2.10 -9.47 0.13
CA PRO A 113 2.75 -10.75 -0.08
C PRO A 113 4.18 -10.70 0.48
N VAL A 114 4.39 -11.29 1.65
CA VAL A 114 5.75 -11.44 2.20
C VAL A 114 6.48 -12.52 1.42
N ARG A 115 7.31 -12.14 0.46
CA ARG A 115 8.36 -13.01 -0.04
C ARG A 115 9.48 -13.02 1.00
N THR A 116 9.57 -14.06 1.79
CA THR A 116 10.79 -14.34 2.55
C THR A 116 11.92 -14.57 1.55
N HIS A 117 12.73 -13.55 1.30
CA HIS A 117 14.03 -13.76 0.69
C HIS A 117 14.85 -14.61 1.68
N HIS A 118 14.90 -15.90 1.47
CA HIS A 118 15.97 -16.68 2.04
C HIS A 118 17.29 -16.11 1.52
N ARG A 119 17.94 -15.27 2.34
CA ARG A 119 19.38 -15.02 2.20
C ARG A 119 20.04 -16.40 2.23
N ARG A 120 20.43 -16.91 1.08
CA ARG A 120 21.43 -17.98 1.03
C ARG A 120 22.67 -17.40 1.71
N ARG A 121 22.91 -17.82 2.96
CA ARG A 121 24.23 -17.64 3.56
C ARG A 121 25.19 -18.35 2.62
N ALA A 122 26.01 -17.57 1.93
CA ALA A 122 27.19 -18.12 1.30
C ALA A 122 28.07 -18.67 2.43
N SER A 123 28.09 -19.97 2.57
CA SER A 123 29.06 -20.68 3.39
C SER A 123 30.39 -20.55 2.67
N HIS A 124 31.23 -19.64 3.10
CA HIS A 124 32.64 -19.70 2.77
C HIS A 124 33.26 -20.81 3.62
N LEU A 125 33.64 -21.88 2.93
CA LEU A 125 34.68 -22.80 3.37
C LEU A 125 36.03 -22.20 3.05
#